data_ba93a1a9f384b60b091869107b0fab7f
#
_entry.id   ba93a1a9f384b60b091869107b0fab7f
#
_cell.length_a   1.000
_cell.length_b   1.000
_cell.length_c   1.000
_cell.angle_alpha   90.00
_cell.angle_beta   90.00
_cell.angle_gamma   90.00
#
_symmetry.space_group_name_H-M   'P 1'
#
loop_
_entity.id
_entity.type
_entity.pdbx_description
1 polymer ?
#
loop_
_entity_poly.entity_id
_entity_poly.type
_entity_poly.pdbx_seq_one_letter_code
_entity_poly.pdbx_strand_id
1 'polypeptide(L)'
;MIFQKIARLLKSEINGYSWHVGDLLPSEAELAVRYNVSRNTLRKALSLLEGEGIIHRKHGSGTYIQKKNFVAHIDHMNSFSEIAHKSGKEAGSQIMKFEVQDDSPPIATELNLVTGEQVYYIKRLRFIEDNAAQLEETWMSVARFPDLTVAHMQKSKFSYIENECGIKIIGTFETFSPTFPTPEIASILRISPRDPILKIQTQAVDSNSIPLDYSLLYSNIFEFQVKYFFPR
;
A
#
# COMPACT_ATOMS: atom_id res chain seq x y z
N MET A 1 -3.06 -20.57 10.55
CA MET A 1 -4.20 -21.51 10.77
C MET A 1 -5.24 -21.33 9.66
N ILE A 2 -6.04 -22.37 9.32
CA ILE A 2 -7.01 -22.32 8.20
C ILE A 2 -8.00 -21.17 8.33
N PHE A 3 -8.56 -20.91 9.53
CA PHE A 3 -9.53 -19.84 9.73
C PHE A 3 -8.96 -18.43 9.48
N GLN A 4 -7.68 -18.20 9.75
CA GLN A 4 -7.01 -16.92 9.42
C GLN A 4 -6.90 -16.73 7.91
N LYS A 5 -6.59 -17.80 7.16
CA LYS A 5 -6.59 -17.75 5.69
C LYS A 5 -7.98 -17.41 5.14
N ILE A 6 -9.03 -18.03 5.70
CA ILE A 6 -10.42 -17.75 5.29
C ILE A 6 -10.82 -16.31 5.63
N ALA A 7 -10.47 -15.82 6.83
CA ALA A 7 -10.72 -14.43 7.21
C ALA A 7 -10.09 -13.45 6.20
N ARG A 8 -8.83 -13.68 5.80
CA ARG A 8 -8.16 -12.83 4.80
C ARG A 8 -8.83 -12.90 3.42
N LEU A 9 -9.17 -14.10 2.95
CA LEU A 9 -9.88 -14.25 1.67
C LEU A 9 -11.21 -13.50 1.67
N LEU A 10 -12.01 -13.67 2.71
CA LEU A 10 -13.29 -12.99 2.84
C LEU A 10 -13.11 -11.46 2.99
N LYS A 11 -12.10 -11.01 3.74
CA LYS A 11 -11.73 -9.59 3.83
C LYS A 11 -11.38 -9.01 2.45
N SER A 12 -10.61 -9.74 1.65
CA SER A 12 -10.27 -9.34 0.27
C SER A 12 -11.51 -9.27 -0.63
N GLU A 13 -12.42 -10.23 -0.52
CA GLU A 13 -13.69 -10.21 -1.28
C GLU A 13 -14.59 -9.04 -0.87
N ILE A 14 -14.73 -8.78 0.45
CA ILE A 14 -15.49 -7.64 0.98
C ILE A 14 -14.94 -6.31 0.43
N ASN A 15 -13.62 -6.20 0.30
CA ASN A 15 -12.97 -5.01 -0.25
C ASN A 15 -13.14 -4.86 -1.77
N GLY A 16 -13.54 -5.93 -2.45
CA GLY A 16 -13.85 -5.92 -3.88
C GLY A 16 -15.08 -5.06 -4.25
N TYR A 17 -15.31 -4.91 -5.56
CA TYR A 17 -16.35 -4.01 -6.11
C TYR A 17 -17.79 -4.47 -5.86
N SER A 18 -17.98 -5.77 -5.70
CA SER A 18 -19.31 -6.38 -5.60
C SER A 18 -20.01 -6.11 -4.27
N TRP A 19 -19.31 -5.60 -3.29
CA TRP A 19 -19.80 -5.42 -1.92
C TRP A 19 -19.79 -3.95 -1.50
N HIS A 20 -20.81 -3.54 -0.73
CA HIS A 20 -20.94 -2.20 -0.15
C HIS A 20 -21.10 -2.29 1.37
N VAL A 21 -20.77 -1.22 2.08
CA VAL A 21 -21.07 -1.11 3.49
C VAL A 21 -22.58 -1.17 3.68
N GLY A 22 -23.05 -2.02 4.58
CA GLY A 22 -24.46 -2.31 4.80
C GLY A 22 -24.97 -3.56 4.08
N ASP A 23 -24.22 -4.13 3.14
CA ASP A 23 -24.62 -5.36 2.45
C ASP A 23 -24.63 -6.57 3.39
N LEU A 24 -25.59 -7.44 3.18
CA LEU A 24 -25.74 -8.72 3.86
C LEU A 24 -24.81 -9.76 3.23
N LEU A 25 -23.91 -10.33 4.00
CA LEU A 25 -23.07 -11.46 3.55
C LEU A 25 -23.92 -12.74 3.40
N PRO A 26 -23.51 -13.68 2.53
CA PRO A 26 -24.08 -15.01 2.48
C PRO A 26 -24.06 -15.67 3.87
N SER A 27 -24.99 -16.59 4.10
CA SER A 27 -25.09 -17.29 5.39
C SER A 27 -23.80 -18.06 5.72
N GLU A 28 -23.58 -18.33 7.01
CA GLU A 28 -22.45 -19.14 7.46
C GLU A 28 -22.39 -20.52 6.78
N ALA A 29 -23.56 -21.08 6.42
CA ALA A 29 -23.64 -22.36 5.74
C ALA A 29 -23.14 -22.26 4.29
N GLU A 30 -23.58 -21.24 3.56
CA GLU A 30 -23.15 -20.98 2.18
C GLU A 30 -21.67 -20.65 2.09
N LEU A 31 -21.17 -19.78 2.98
CA LEU A 31 -19.74 -19.46 3.05
C LEU A 31 -18.89 -20.67 3.42
N ALA A 32 -19.35 -21.54 4.34
CA ALA A 32 -18.62 -22.76 4.70
C ALA A 32 -18.49 -23.73 3.52
N VAL A 33 -19.55 -23.87 2.72
CA VAL A 33 -19.54 -24.66 1.48
C VAL A 33 -18.59 -24.01 0.46
N ARG A 34 -18.73 -22.71 0.22
CA ARG A 34 -17.94 -21.95 -0.77
C ARG A 34 -16.44 -22.04 -0.50
N TYR A 35 -16.01 -21.93 0.76
CA TYR A 35 -14.60 -22.03 1.14
C TYR A 35 -14.14 -23.46 1.46
N ASN A 36 -15.03 -24.44 1.34
CA ASN A 36 -14.75 -25.84 1.65
C ASN A 36 -14.15 -26.05 3.06
N VAL A 37 -14.81 -25.48 4.07
CA VAL A 37 -14.39 -25.56 5.48
C VAL A 37 -15.56 -25.92 6.40
N SER A 38 -15.24 -26.37 7.62
CA SER A 38 -16.28 -26.59 8.62
C SER A 38 -16.92 -25.27 9.08
N ARG A 39 -18.19 -25.31 9.48
CA ARG A 39 -18.89 -24.14 10.05
C ARG A 39 -18.14 -23.54 11.24
N ASN A 40 -17.48 -24.36 12.06
CA ASN A 40 -16.71 -23.88 13.20
C ASN A 40 -15.47 -23.10 12.76
N THR A 41 -14.77 -23.56 11.72
CA THR A 41 -13.65 -22.87 11.09
C THR A 41 -14.08 -21.51 10.53
N LEU A 42 -15.22 -21.48 9.84
CA LEU A 42 -15.79 -20.25 9.30
C LEU A 42 -16.19 -19.27 10.40
N ARG A 43 -16.84 -19.74 11.47
CA ARG A 43 -17.20 -18.88 12.64
C ARG A 43 -16.01 -18.21 13.26
N LYS A 44 -14.88 -18.93 13.40
CA LYS A 44 -13.62 -18.34 13.89
C LYS A 44 -13.11 -17.27 12.93
N ALA A 45 -13.19 -17.49 11.61
CA ALA A 45 -12.81 -16.50 10.61
C ALA A 45 -13.70 -15.24 10.68
N LEU A 46 -15.02 -15.41 10.77
CA LEU A 46 -15.95 -14.30 10.92
C LEU A 46 -15.76 -13.55 12.25
N SER A 47 -15.43 -14.25 13.35
CA SER A 47 -15.13 -13.59 14.63
C SER A 47 -13.88 -12.71 14.57
N LEU A 48 -12.87 -13.08 13.75
CA LEU A 48 -11.73 -12.19 13.50
C LEU A 48 -12.16 -10.92 12.78
N LEU A 49 -12.94 -11.06 11.70
CA LEU A 49 -13.42 -9.91 10.93
C LEU A 49 -14.35 -9.00 11.72
N GLU A 50 -15.14 -9.56 12.64
CA GLU A 50 -15.99 -8.80 13.56
C GLU A 50 -15.14 -8.05 14.60
N GLY A 51 -14.08 -8.71 15.12
CA GLY A 51 -13.11 -8.05 16.02
C GLY A 51 -12.35 -6.91 15.35
N GLU A 52 -12.14 -6.97 14.04
CA GLU A 52 -11.55 -5.90 13.22
C GLU A 52 -12.57 -4.82 12.79
N GLY A 53 -13.86 -4.97 13.16
CA GLY A 53 -14.93 -4.06 12.79
C GLY A 53 -15.29 -4.06 11.30
N ILE A 54 -14.89 -5.08 10.56
CA ILE A 54 -15.17 -5.21 9.11
C ILE A 54 -16.60 -5.67 8.88
N ILE A 55 -17.10 -6.55 9.73
CA ILE A 55 -18.46 -7.06 9.69
C ILE A 55 -19.13 -6.90 11.08
N HIS A 56 -20.45 -6.90 11.06
CA HIS A 56 -21.28 -6.90 12.26
C HIS A 56 -22.34 -7.99 12.15
N ARG A 57 -22.48 -8.81 13.19
CA ARG A 57 -23.51 -9.85 13.28
C ARG A 57 -24.73 -9.33 14.00
N LYS A 58 -25.87 -9.36 13.34
CA LYS A 58 -27.16 -9.02 13.96
C LYS A 58 -27.93 -10.29 14.21
N HIS A 59 -28.18 -10.59 15.49
CA HIS A 59 -28.87 -11.82 15.90
C HIS A 59 -30.20 -11.98 15.17
N GLY A 60 -30.42 -13.17 14.55
CA GLY A 60 -31.62 -13.48 13.77
C GLY A 60 -31.74 -12.78 12.40
N SER A 61 -30.82 -11.84 12.05
CA SER A 61 -30.89 -11.06 10.81
C SER A 61 -29.76 -11.37 9.83
N GLY A 62 -28.56 -11.72 10.32
CA GLY A 62 -27.43 -12.08 9.49
C GLY A 62 -26.13 -11.32 9.81
N THR A 63 -25.18 -11.39 8.88
CA THR A 63 -23.89 -10.73 9.01
C THR A 63 -23.79 -9.63 7.97
N TYR A 64 -23.55 -8.41 8.40
CA TYR A 64 -23.50 -7.21 7.56
C TYR A 64 -22.11 -6.65 7.47
N ILE A 65 -21.75 -6.08 6.32
CA ILE A 65 -20.50 -5.37 6.11
C ILE A 65 -20.59 -4.01 6.83
N GLN A 66 -19.70 -3.77 7.79
CA GLN A 66 -19.66 -2.53 8.56
C GLN A 66 -18.60 -1.56 8.05
N LYS A 67 -17.45 -2.10 7.57
CA LYS A 67 -16.33 -1.30 7.09
C LYS A 67 -15.68 -2.02 5.91
N LYS A 68 -15.26 -1.27 4.92
CA LYS A 68 -14.38 -1.77 3.86
C LYS A 68 -12.97 -1.22 4.07
N ASN A 69 -11.98 -2.01 3.72
CA ASN A 69 -10.63 -1.51 3.69
C ASN A 69 -10.46 -0.53 2.53
N PHE A 70 -9.37 0.20 2.61
CA PHE A 70 -9.03 1.21 1.65
C PHE A 70 -8.86 0.65 0.23
N VAL A 71 -9.65 1.16 -0.73
CA VAL A 71 -9.43 0.97 -2.15
C VAL A 71 -9.15 2.34 -2.75
N ALA A 72 -7.90 2.57 -3.15
CA ALA A 72 -7.53 3.81 -3.82
C ALA A 72 -8.15 3.87 -5.20
N HIS A 73 -8.96 4.90 -5.47
CA HIS A 73 -9.37 5.24 -6.83
C HIS A 73 -8.34 6.20 -7.39
N ILE A 74 -7.65 5.79 -8.44
CA ILE A 74 -6.64 6.61 -9.12
C ILE A 74 -7.16 6.99 -10.50
N ASP A 75 -7.68 8.21 -10.59
CA ASP A 75 -8.08 8.84 -11.86
C ASP A 75 -6.92 9.65 -12.44
N HIS A 76 -6.00 10.07 -11.57
CA HIS A 76 -4.78 10.82 -11.88
C HIS A 76 -3.66 10.35 -10.98
N MET A 77 -2.41 10.75 -11.28
CA MET A 77 -1.29 10.54 -10.38
C MET A 77 -1.56 11.22 -9.03
N ASN A 78 -1.55 10.44 -7.97
CA ASN A 78 -1.72 10.93 -6.62
C ASN A 78 -0.62 10.36 -5.72
N SER A 79 -0.12 11.18 -4.81
CA SER A 79 0.74 10.69 -3.73
C SER A 79 -0.06 9.76 -2.80
N PHE A 80 0.62 8.91 -2.07
CA PHE A 80 -0.01 8.03 -1.05
C PHE A 80 -0.89 8.82 -0.07
N SER A 81 -0.45 10.00 0.35
CA SER A 81 -1.21 10.85 1.29
C SER A 81 -2.46 11.42 0.65
N GLU A 82 -2.40 11.84 -0.61
CA GLU A 82 -3.59 12.32 -1.36
C GLU A 82 -4.59 11.19 -1.59
N ILE A 83 -4.09 9.99 -1.88
CA ILE A 83 -4.91 8.79 -2.03
C ILE A 83 -5.68 8.51 -0.74
N ALA A 84 -5.01 8.53 0.42
CA ALA A 84 -5.67 8.35 1.72
C ALA A 84 -6.72 9.44 1.98
N HIS A 85 -6.34 10.71 1.80
CA HIS A 85 -7.22 11.85 2.04
C HIS A 85 -8.48 11.84 1.17
N LYS A 86 -8.36 11.53 -0.14
CA LYS A 86 -9.50 11.38 -1.06
C LYS A 86 -10.50 10.32 -0.61
N SER A 87 -10.03 9.34 0.16
CA SER A 87 -10.87 8.26 0.72
C SER A 87 -11.32 8.54 2.16
N GLY A 88 -11.13 9.77 2.63
CA GLY A 88 -11.54 10.20 3.98
C GLY A 88 -10.72 9.54 5.09
N LYS A 89 -9.48 9.14 4.80
CA LYS A 89 -8.60 8.47 5.75
C LYS A 89 -7.30 9.24 5.95
N GLU A 90 -6.69 9.07 7.12
CA GLU A 90 -5.39 9.64 7.42
C GLU A 90 -4.25 8.73 6.98
N ALA A 91 -3.23 9.35 6.37
CA ALA A 91 -1.99 8.69 6.01
C ALA A 91 -0.91 9.03 7.03
N GLY A 92 -0.20 8.01 7.50
CA GLY A 92 0.97 8.16 8.36
C GLY A 92 2.24 7.65 7.69
N SER A 93 3.40 8.11 8.18
CA SER A 93 4.71 7.60 7.78
C SER A 93 5.64 7.51 8.97
N GLN A 94 6.30 6.37 9.12
CA GLN A 94 7.40 6.17 10.05
C GLN A 94 8.69 5.98 9.25
N ILE A 95 9.63 6.88 9.41
CA ILE A 95 10.96 6.73 8.78
C ILE A 95 11.74 5.69 9.57
N MET A 96 12.14 4.64 8.89
CA MET A 96 12.94 3.54 9.44
C MET A 96 14.42 3.75 9.15
N LYS A 97 14.75 4.36 8.00
CA LYS A 97 16.12 4.67 7.60
C LYS A 97 16.14 5.94 6.74
N PHE A 98 17.13 6.77 6.91
CA PHE A 98 17.44 7.93 6.10
C PHE A 98 18.94 8.13 6.10
N GLU A 99 19.59 7.87 5.00
CA GLU A 99 21.05 7.99 4.89
C GLU A 99 21.46 8.44 3.49
N VAL A 100 22.63 9.04 3.41
CA VAL A 100 23.33 9.30 2.15
C VAL A 100 24.26 8.13 1.88
N GLN A 101 24.21 7.61 0.67
CA GLN A 101 25.09 6.52 0.22
C GLN A 101 25.60 6.80 -1.20
N ASP A 102 26.68 6.15 -1.57
CA ASP A 102 27.13 6.15 -2.96
C ASP A 102 26.12 5.40 -3.84
N ASP A 103 25.98 5.81 -5.08
CA ASP A 103 25.12 5.14 -6.03
C ASP A 103 25.55 3.68 -6.25
N SER A 104 24.61 2.86 -6.66
CA SER A 104 24.88 1.52 -7.18
C SER A 104 24.46 1.46 -8.65
N PRO A 105 25.10 0.63 -9.50
CA PRO A 105 24.80 0.62 -10.92
C PRO A 105 23.30 0.50 -11.29
N PRO A 106 22.49 -0.33 -10.59
CA PRO A 106 21.05 -0.36 -10.86
C PRO A 106 20.37 0.97 -10.53
N ILE A 107 20.68 1.59 -9.39
CA ILE A 107 20.07 2.86 -8.97
C ILE A 107 20.53 4.02 -9.83
N ALA A 108 21.82 4.06 -10.16
CA ALA A 108 22.37 5.05 -11.09
C ALA A 108 21.65 5.05 -12.43
N THR A 109 21.35 3.86 -12.97
CA THR A 109 20.61 3.70 -14.22
C THR A 109 19.18 4.24 -14.09
N GLU A 110 18.47 3.84 -13.03
CA GLU A 110 17.07 4.23 -12.79
C GLU A 110 16.93 5.75 -12.55
N LEU A 111 17.93 6.38 -11.93
CA LEU A 111 17.92 7.82 -11.67
C LEU A 111 18.65 8.65 -12.71
N ASN A 112 19.20 8.01 -13.74
CA ASN A 112 20.01 8.66 -14.78
C ASN A 112 21.15 9.51 -14.18
N LEU A 113 21.87 8.93 -13.19
CA LEU A 113 22.96 9.60 -12.48
C LEU A 113 24.28 9.55 -13.24
N VAL A 114 25.09 10.56 -13.04
CA VAL A 114 26.50 10.54 -13.44
C VAL A 114 27.27 9.71 -12.41
N THR A 115 28.25 8.93 -12.89
CA THR A 115 29.09 8.08 -12.02
C THR A 115 29.67 8.87 -10.85
N GLY A 116 29.49 8.39 -9.63
CA GLY A 116 30.00 8.99 -8.40
C GLY A 116 29.04 10.00 -7.74
N GLU A 117 27.84 10.18 -8.25
CA GLU A 117 26.81 10.94 -7.54
C GLU A 117 26.33 10.17 -6.30
N GLN A 118 25.98 10.91 -5.26
CA GLN A 118 25.40 10.36 -4.04
C GLN A 118 23.88 10.38 -4.09
N VAL A 119 23.28 9.42 -3.41
CA VAL A 119 21.83 9.29 -3.29
C VAL A 119 21.41 9.24 -1.83
N TYR A 120 20.28 9.82 -1.54
CA TYR A 120 19.52 9.48 -0.35
C TYR A 120 18.94 8.08 -0.52
N TYR A 121 19.13 7.24 0.47
CA TYR A 121 18.35 6.01 0.65
C TYR A 121 17.40 6.21 1.81
N ILE A 122 16.11 6.08 1.54
CA ILE A 122 15.06 6.28 2.52
C ILE A 122 14.18 5.04 2.58
N LYS A 123 14.06 4.45 3.78
CA LYS A 123 13.14 3.35 4.06
C LYS A 123 12.08 3.85 5.03
N ARG A 124 10.80 3.73 4.64
CA ARG A 124 9.68 4.17 5.47
C ARG A 124 8.52 3.21 5.43
N LEU A 125 7.86 3.05 6.57
CA LEU A 125 6.62 2.33 6.69
C LEU A 125 5.45 3.33 6.58
N ARG A 126 4.53 3.05 5.65
CA ARG A 126 3.36 3.88 5.38
C ARG A 126 2.13 3.24 6.01
N PHE A 127 1.32 4.07 6.63
CA PHE A 127 0.09 3.67 7.32
C PHE A 127 -1.12 4.29 6.66
N ILE A 128 -2.22 3.55 6.63
CA ILE A 128 -3.56 4.08 6.45
C ILE A 128 -4.24 3.92 7.81
N GLU A 129 -4.51 5.04 8.48
CA GLU A 129 -4.88 5.05 9.89
C GLU A 129 -3.80 4.30 10.71
N ASP A 130 -4.14 3.27 11.48
CA ASP A 130 -3.19 2.50 12.29
C ASP A 130 -2.64 1.24 11.59
N ASN A 131 -3.06 0.98 10.34
CA ASN A 131 -2.67 -0.22 9.63
C ASN A 131 -1.43 -0.01 8.76
N ALA A 132 -0.43 -0.87 8.93
CA ALA A 132 0.75 -0.91 8.06
C ALA A 132 0.33 -1.33 6.65
N ALA A 133 0.26 -0.37 5.74
CA ALA A 133 -0.24 -0.56 4.39
C ALA A 133 0.88 -0.85 3.38
N GLN A 134 2.02 -0.18 3.53
CA GLN A 134 3.08 -0.25 2.53
C GLN A 134 4.45 0.02 3.14
N LEU A 135 5.44 -0.79 2.80
CA LEU A 135 6.85 -0.50 3.02
C LEU A 135 7.40 0.12 1.75
N GLU A 136 8.06 1.26 1.87
CA GLU A 136 8.66 2.00 0.76
C GLU A 136 10.16 2.14 0.96
N GLU A 137 10.93 1.81 -0.07
CA GLU A 137 12.35 2.09 -0.21
C GLU A 137 12.51 3.06 -1.38
N THR A 138 13.10 4.23 -1.14
CA THR A 138 13.20 5.31 -2.12
C THR A 138 14.64 5.77 -2.24
N TRP A 139 15.07 6.03 -3.47
CA TRP A 139 16.35 6.67 -3.79
C TRP A 139 16.09 7.98 -4.51
N MET A 140 16.83 9.02 -4.12
CA MET A 140 16.77 10.37 -4.70
C MET A 140 18.17 10.96 -4.79
N SER A 141 18.49 11.70 -5.87
CA SER A 141 19.80 12.35 -6.03
C SER A 141 20.04 13.41 -4.95
N VAL A 142 21.17 13.36 -4.27
CA VAL A 142 21.59 14.39 -3.30
C VAL A 142 21.84 15.71 -4.01
N ALA A 143 22.49 15.67 -5.18
CA ALA A 143 22.79 16.87 -5.96
C ALA A 143 21.50 17.60 -6.41
N ARG A 144 20.45 16.85 -6.72
CA ARG A 144 19.17 17.42 -7.17
C ARG A 144 18.31 17.92 -6.01
N PHE A 145 18.40 17.30 -4.85
CA PHE A 145 17.58 17.60 -3.65
C PHE A 145 18.46 17.86 -2.41
N PRO A 146 19.36 18.86 -2.43
CA PRO A 146 20.34 19.05 -1.36
C PRO A 146 19.72 19.33 0.01
N ASP A 147 18.52 19.88 0.04
CA ASP A 147 17.80 20.26 1.27
C ASP A 147 16.79 19.21 1.75
N LEU A 148 16.80 17.98 1.15
CA LEU A 148 15.90 16.93 1.58
C LEU A 148 16.18 16.49 3.02
N THR A 149 15.13 16.42 3.83
CA THR A 149 15.21 16.06 5.25
C THR A 149 14.26 14.93 5.61
N VAL A 150 14.47 14.34 6.79
CA VAL A 150 13.55 13.37 7.39
C VAL A 150 12.14 13.94 7.52
N ALA A 151 11.99 15.23 7.87
CA ALA A 151 10.69 15.89 8.04
C ALA A 151 9.90 15.95 6.71
N HIS A 152 10.55 16.14 5.58
CA HIS A 152 9.92 16.10 4.25
C HIS A 152 9.39 14.71 3.96
N MET A 153 10.17 13.66 4.26
CA MET A 153 9.81 12.27 4.01
C MET A 153 8.76 11.72 4.99
N GLN A 154 8.62 12.31 6.18
CA GLN A 154 7.50 12.01 7.09
C GLN A 154 6.15 12.47 6.53
N LYS A 155 6.19 13.51 5.71
CA LYS A 155 5.02 14.07 5.01
C LYS A 155 4.88 13.46 3.60
N SER A 156 4.69 14.29 2.61
CA SER A 156 4.58 13.88 1.20
C SER A 156 5.85 14.24 0.43
N LYS A 157 6.56 13.25 -0.08
CA LYS A 157 7.69 13.41 -0.99
C LYS A 157 7.33 14.30 -2.19
N PHE A 158 6.17 14.08 -2.80
CA PHE A 158 5.73 14.85 -3.95
C PHE A 158 5.44 16.30 -3.59
N SER A 159 4.85 16.55 -2.41
CA SER A 159 4.65 17.92 -1.92
C SER A 159 5.97 18.68 -1.74
N TYR A 160 7.02 18.03 -1.23
CA TYR A 160 8.36 18.61 -1.15
C TYR A 160 8.90 18.96 -2.53
N ILE A 161 8.84 18.00 -3.47
CA ILE A 161 9.34 18.20 -4.85
C ILE A 161 8.62 19.36 -5.54
N GLU A 162 7.28 19.42 -5.43
CA GLU A 162 6.48 20.41 -6.16
C GLU A 162 6.44 21.77 -5.46
N ASN A 163 6.23 21.80 -4.15
CA ASN A 163 5.96 23.04 -3.42
C ASN A 163 7.23 23.72 -2.88
N GLU A 164 8.25 22.94 -2.53
CA GLU A 164 9.49 23.49 -1.97
C GLU A 164 10.61 23.57 -3.00
N CYS A 165 10.77 22.54 -3.86
CA CYS A 165 11.76 22.58 -4.93
C CYS A 165 11.24 23.25 -6.21
N GLY A 166 9.93 23.50 -6.33
CA GLY A 166 9.32 24.10 -7.53
C GLY A 166 9.40 23.22 -8.79
N ILE A 167 9.62 21.93 -8.63
CA ILE A 167 9.76 21.00 -9.75
C ILE A 167 8.40 20.34 -10.02
N LYS A 168 7.85 20.58 -11.20
CA LYS A 168 6.59 19.96 -11.61
C LYS A 168 6.79 18.48 -11.95
N ILE A 169 6.07 17.62 -11.27
CA ILE A 169 5.97 16.19 -11.61
C ILE A 169 4.92 16.03 -12.72
N ILE A 170 5.31 15.41 -13.85
CA ILE A 170 4.37 15.21 -14.96
C ILE A 170 3.78 13.81 -15.01
N GLY A 171 4.39 12.84 -14.31
CA GLY A 171 3.91 11.47 -14.28
C GLY A 171 4.84 10.54 -13.52
N THR A 172 4.39 9.29 -13.39
CA THR A 172 5.16 8.18 -12.86
C THR A 172 5.10 6.99 -13.80
N PHE A 173 6.24 6.33 -13.97
CA PHE A 173 6.25 4.98 -14.52
C PHE A 173 6.06 4.00 -13.37
N GLU A 174 5.16 3.03 -13.53
CA GLU A 174 4.89 2.04 -12.51
C GLU A 174 4.88 0.63 -13.09
N THR A 175 5.58 -0.29 -12.42
CA THR A 175 5.57 -1.72 -12.75
C THR A 175 5.07 -2.51 -11.56
N PHE A 176 4.00 -3.26 -11.75
CA PHE A 176 3.34 -4.07 -10.72
C PHE A 176 3.74 -5.54 -10.86
N SER A 177 4.22 -6.14 -9.78
CA SER A 177 4.63 -7.55 -9.76
C SER A 177 4.16 -8.22 -8.48
N PRO A 178 3.44 -9.35 -8.55
CA PRO A 178 3.15 -10.15 -7.38
C PRO A 178 4.46 -10.81 -6.90
N THR A 179 4.66 -10.84 -5.58
CA THR A 179 5.80 -11.51 -4.97
C THR A 179 5.47 -12.02 -3.57
N PHE A 180 6.36 -12.80 -2.97
CA PHE A 180 6.28 -13.12 -1.55
C PHE A 180 7.23 -12.22 -0.77
N PRO A 181 6.86 -11.78 0.44
CA PRO A 181 7.73 -10.97 1.25
C PRO A 181 8.92 -11.76 1.77
N THR A 182 10.07 -11.09 1.92
CA THR A 182 11.13 -11.62 2.76
C THR A 182 10.66 -11.72 4.22
N PRO A 183 11.32 -12.52 5.08
CA PRO A 183 10.98 -12.56 6.50
C PRO A 183 10.99 -11.17 7.17
N GLU A 184 11.91 -10.28 6.76
CA GLU A 184 11.99 -8.90 7.24
C GLU A 184 10.74 -8.09 6.83
N ILE A 185 10.41 -8.09 5.53
CA ILE A 185 9.23 -7.37 5.00
C ILE A 185 7.95 -7.89 5.65
N ALA A 186 7.82 -9.22 5.80
CA ALA A 186 6.67 -9.84 6.43
C ALA A 186 6.50 -9.37 7.89
N SER A 187 7.61 -9.29 8.63
CA SER A 187 7.62 -8.80 10.01
C SER A 187 7.20 -7.33 10.09
N ILE A 188 7.75 -6.47 9.22
CA ILE A 188 7.45 -5.03 9.18
C ILE A 188 5.97 -4.80 8.84
N LEU A 189 5.45 -5.49 7.82
CA LEU A 189 4.05 -5.37 7.38
C LEU A 189 3.08 -6.17 8.26
N ARG A 190 3.56 -6.90 9.27
CA ARG A 190 2.77 -7.75 10.19
C ARG A 190 1.90 -8.78 9.46
N ILE A 191 2.48 -9.41 8.44
CA ILE A 191 1.84 -10.45 7.62
C ILE A 191 2.64 -11.76 7.69
N SER A 192 2.07 -12.85 7.16
CA SER A 192 2.81 -14.11 7.04
C SER A 192 3.78 -14.05 5.86
N PRO A 193 5.00 -14.64 5.96
CA PRO A 193 5.89 -14.78 4.81
C PRO A 193 5.30 -15.58 3.63
N ARG A 194 4.18 -16.27 3.87
CA ARG A 194 3.44 -17.03 2.84
C ARG A 194 2.30 -16.24 2.21
N ASP A 195 2.06 -15.02 2.69
CA ASP A 195 1.05 -14.15 2.10
C ASP A 195 1.66 -13.42 0.90
N PRO A 196 1.04 -13.46 -0.27
CA PRO A 196 1.52 -12.68 -1.40
C PRO A 196 1.38 -11.17 -1.10
N ILE A 197 2.32 -10.41 -1.63
CA ILE A 197 2.30 -8.95 -1.60
C ILE A 197 2.44 -8.41 -3.03
N LEU A 198 2.08 -7.15 -3.22
CA LEU A 198 2.31 -6.45 -4.47
C LEU A 198 3.59 -5.63 -4.34
N LYS A 199 4.59 -5.97 -5.17
CA LYS A 199 5.76 -5.12 -5.37
C LYS A 199 5.46 -4.15 -6.50
N ILE A 200 5.64 -2.85 -6.24
CA ILE A 200 5.52 -1.80 -7.24
C ILE A 200 6.87 -1.12 -7.36
N GLN A 201 7.40 -1.07 -8.59
CA GLN A 201 8.55 -0.22 -8.91
C GLN A 201 7.98 1.06 -9.51
N THR A 202 8.39 2.21 -8.98
CA THR A 202 7.87 3.49 -9.44
C THR A 202 8.99 4.49 -9.62
N GLN A 203 8.87 5.33 -10.65
CA GLN A 203 9.80 6.37 -10.99
C GLN A 203 9.01 7.62 -11.41
N ALA A 204 9.07 8.67 -10.60
CA ALA A 204 8.49 9.96 -10.96
C ALA A 204 9.42 10.74 -11.87
N VAL A 205 8.85 11.48 -12.83
CA VAL A 205 9.63 12.27 -13.80
C VAL A 205 9.13 13.70 -13.88
N ASP A 206 10.05 14.62 -14.18
CA ASP A 206 9.74 16.03 -14.44
C ASP A 206 9.33 16.30 -15.90
N SER A 207 9.08 17.57 -16.24
CA SER A 207 8.70 18.02 -17.57
C SER A 207 9.72 17.72 -18.68
N ASN A 208 10.96 17.41 -18.32
CA ASN A 208 12.03 17.02 -19.25
C ASN A 208 12.24 15.50 -19.27
N SER A 209 11.33 14.73 -18.66
CA SER A 209 11.44 13.28 -18.46
C SER A 209 12.67 12.86 -17.65
N ILE A 210 13.19 13.75 -16.80
CA ILE A 210 14.30 13.42 -15.91
C ILE A 210 13.74 12.77 -14.64
N PRO A 211 14.29 11.60 -14.22
CA PRO A 211 13.87 10.93 -13.00
C PRO A 211 14.07 11.80 -11.76
N LEU A 212 13.04 11.85 -10.92
CA LEU A 212 13.03 12.57 -9.65
C LEU A 212 13.30 11.65 -8.47
N ASP A 213 12.79 10.44 -8.56
CA ASP A 213 13.02 9.37 -7.60
C ASP A 213 12.94 8.01 -8.29
N TYR A 214 13.45 7.01 -7.63
CA TYR A 214 13.16 5.61 -7.89
C TYR A 214 12.72 4.96 -6.59
N SER A 215 11.60 4.24 -6.59
CA SER A 215 11.06 3.65 -5.37
C SER A 215 10.60 2.21 -5.57
N LEU A 216 10.83 1.39 -4.56
CA LEU A 216 10.28 0.05 -4.42
C LEU A 216 9.24 0.07 -3.30
N LEU A 217 8.01 -0.28 -3.66
CA LEU A 217 6.89 -0.31 -2.74
C LEU A 217 6.46 -1.76 -2.54
N TYR A 218 6.31 -2.18 -1.29
CA TYR A 218 5.83 -3.51 -0.92
C TYR A 218 4.49 -3.33 -0.21
N SER A 219 3.41 -3.59 -0.93
CA SER A 219 2.06 -3.31 -0.45
C SER A 219 1.42 -4.55 0.14
N ASN A 220 0.89 -4.40 1.36
CA ASN A 220 -0.02 -5.36 1.96
C ASN A 220 -1.37 -5.30 1.23
N ILE A 221 -1.62 -6.28 0.35
CA ILE A 221 -2.84 -6.32 -0.49
C ILE A 221 -4.13 -6.48 0.33
N PHE A 222 -4.04 -6.82 1.61
CA PHE A 222 -5.20 -6.92 2.50
C PHE A 222 -5.57 -5.59 3.15
N GLU A 223 -4.63 -4.63 3.18
CA GLU A 223 -4.82 -3.30 3.77
C GLU A 223 -4.82 -2.17 2.72
N PHE A 224 -4.23 -2.41 1.56
CA PHE A 224 -4.09 -1.42 0.50
C PHE A 224 -4.38 -2.05 -0.87
N GLN A 225 -5.38 -1.53 -1.58
CA GLN A 225 -5.74 -1.90 -2.94
C GLN A 225 -5.86 -0.64 -3.81
N VAL A 226 -5.52 -0.77 -5.09
CA VAL A 226 -5.57 0.33 -6.05
C VAL A 226 -6.52 -0.04 -7.19
N LYS A 227 -7.39 0.90 -7.55
CA LYS A 227 -8.29 0.81 -8.70
C LYS A 227 -7.94 1.89 -9.71
N TYR A 228 -7.64 1.46 -10.91
CA TYR A 228 -7.43 2.37 -12.04
C TYR A 228 -8.67 2.45 -12.91
N PHE A 229 -8.96 3.66 -13.41
CA PHE A 229 -9.90 3.89 -14.49
C PHE A 229 -9.10 4.42 -15.70
N PHE A 230 -9.16 3.69 -16.80
CA PHE A 230 -8.59 4.12 -18.06
C PHE A 230 -9.74 4.57 -18.98
N PRO A 231 -9.89 5.87 -19.29
CA PRO A 231 -10.86 6.30 -20.30
C PRO A 231 -10.47 5.71 -21.67
N ARG A 232 -11.48 5.38 -22.47
CA ARG A 232 -11.30 4.81 -23.82
C ARG A 232 -11.44 5.90 -24.87
#